data_f6c4680ae88f3438005e6005aa15e315
#
_entry.id   f6c4680ae88f3438005e6005aa15e315
#
_cell.length_a   1.000
_cell.length_b   1.000
_cell.length_c   1.000
_cell.angle_alpha   90.00
_cell.angle_beta   90.00
_cell.angle_gamma   90.00
#
_symmetry.space_group_name_H-M   'P 1'
#
loop_
_entity.id
_entity.type
_entity.pdbx_description
1 polymer ?
#
loop_
_entity_poly.entity_id
_entity_poly.type
_entity_poly.pdbx_seq_one_letter_code
_entity_poly.pdbx_strand_id
1 'polypeptide(L)'
;MSIISNNEQFKSIVERKRVAIVGPAPYLLESKVGSIIDEYDVVIRINDIMPLSKLFTCYGSRTDIMFHNCGNDWICGLEEKIEDSKEEWESLKMVVCPVI
;
A
#
# COMPACT_ATOMS: atom_id res chain seq x y z
N MET A 1 -9.29 -7.79 4.26
CA MET A 1 -9.24 -6.44 3.67
C MET A 1 -10.59 -5.77 3.74
N SER A 2 -10.63 -4.53 4.17
CA SER A 2 -11.85 -3.73 4.23
C SER A 2 -11.69 -2.48 3.38
N ILE A 3 -12.74 -2.11 2.64
CA ILE A 3 -12.78 -0.84 1.93
C ILE A 3 -13.59 0.12 2.78
N ILE A 4 -12.94 1.16 3.30
CA ILE A 4 -13.54 2.03 4.30
C ILE A 4 -13.22 3.49 4.05
N SER A 5 -14.17 4.34 4.45
CA SER A 5 -13.94 5.77 4.60
C SER A 5 -14.12 6.17 6.08
N ASN A 6 -13.75 5.31 7.01
CA ASN A 6 -13.93 5.53 8.45
C ASN A 6 -12.66 6.12 9.06
N ASN A 7 -12.72 7.40 9.42
CA ASN A 7 -11.58 8.12 9.99
C ASN A 7 -11.11 7.54 11.33
N GLU A 8 -12.01 7.00 12.13
CA GLU A 8 -11.64 6.42 13.41
C GLU A 8 -10.82 5.15 13.26
N GLN A 9 -11.17 4.31 12.30
CA GLN A 9 -10.40 3.10 12.04
C GLN A 9 -9.02 3.46 11.50
N PHE A 10 -8.94 4.39 10.56
CA PHE A 10 -7.68 4.88 10.04
C PHE A 10 -6.82 5.42 11.17
N LYS A 11 -7.40 6.27 12.01
CA LYS A 11 -6.71 6.87 13.15
C LYS A 11 -6.18 5.80 14.11
N SER A 12 -6.95 4.77 14.39
CA SER A 12 -6.52 3.70 15.29
C SER A 12 -5.31 2.93 14.77
N ILE A 13 -5.16 2.83 13.45
CA ILE A 13 -4.03 2.15 12.84
C ILE A 13 -2.75 3.01 12.88
N VAL A 14 -2.89 4.32 12.64
CA VAL A 14 -1.74 5.21 12.47
C VAL A 14 -1.37 6.01 13.71
N GLU A 15 -2.26 6.13 14.68
CA GLU A 15 -2.05 6.98 15.85
C GLU A 15 -0.83 6.54 16.66
N ARG A 16 0.05 7.48 16.95
CA ARG A 16 1.31 7.25 17.70
C ARG A 16 2.25 6.26 17.03
N LYS A 17 2.11 6.09 15.72
CA LYS A 17 2.95 5.21 14.92
C LYS A 17 3.83 6.02 13.98
N ARG A 18 4.98 5.45 13.63
CA ARG A 18 5.80 6.02 12.56
C ARG A 18 5.24 5.52 11.24
N VAL A 19 4.85 6.43 10.39
CA VAL A 19 4.16 6.10 9.14
C VAL A 19 5.04 6.46 7.95
N ALA A 20 5.24 5.50 7.05
CA ALA A 20 5.86 5.74 5.76
C ALA A 20 4.77 5.77 4.69
N ILE A 21 4.77 6.81 3.88
CA ILE A 21 3.88 6.92 2.71
C ILE A 21 4.74 6.74 1.47
N VAL A 22 4.49 5.67 0.74
CA VAL A 22 5.29 5.29 -0.41
C VAL A 22 4.47 5.49 -1.68
N GLY A 23 4.82 6.51 -2.44
CA GLY A 23 4.21 6.77 -3.74
C GLY A 23 4.88 5.95 -4.85
N PRO A 24 4.31 5.99 -6.04
CA PRO A 24 4.86 5.27 -7.20
C PRO A 24 6.04 6.04 -7.81
N ALA A 25 7.17 6.06 -7.12
CA ALA A 25 8.33 6.85 -7.52
C ALA A 25 9.39 5.95 -8.19
N PRO A 26 9.61 6.09 -9.50
CA PRO A 26 10.58 5.23 -10.20
C PRO A 26 12.00 5.31 -9.66
N TYR A 27 12.39 6.45 -9.07
CA TYR A 27 13.74 6.59 -8.52
C TYR A 27 14.02 5.64 -7.35
N LEU A 28 13.00 5.07 -6.73
CA LEU A 28 13.19 4.09 -5.67
C LEU A 28 13.90 2.83 -6.17
N LEU A 29 13.81 2.54 -7.45
CA LEU A 29 14.53 1.40 -8.05
C LEU A 29 16.04 1.50 -7.89
N GLU A 30 16.56 2.72 -7.73
CA GLU A 30 18.00 2.95 -7.60
C GLU A 30 18.44 3.13 -6.14
N SER A 31 17.50 3.26 -5.21
CA SER A 31 17.81 3.72 -3.85
C SER A 31 18.01 2.61 -2.84
N LYS A 32 17.49 1.41 -3.07
CA LYS A 32 17.59 0.26 -2.16
C LYS A 32 17.19 0.58 -0.72
N VAL A 33 16.11 1.33 -0.54
CA VAL A 33 15.62 1.75 0.78
C VAL A 33 14.52 0.85 1.33
N GLY A 34 14.30 -0.31 0.73
CA GLY A 34 13.20 -1.19 1.13
C GLY A 34 13.23 -1.59 2.61
N SER A 35 14.41 -1.90 3.14
CA SER A 35 14.54 -2.25 4.55
C SER A 35 14.22 -1.08 5.47
N ILE A 36 14.54 0.13 5.05
CA ILE A 36 14.22 1.34 5.81
C ILE A 36 12.69 1.54 5.84
N ILE A 37 12.04 1.34 4.70
CA ILE A 37 10.58 1.43 4.62
C ILE A 37 9.94 0.40 5.56
N ASP A 38 10.43 -0.83 5.54
CA ASP A 38 9.88 -1.92 6.35
C ASP A 38 10.09 -1.73 7.86
N GLU A 39 11.01 -0.85 8.27
CA GLU A 39 11.21 -0.53 9.67
C GLU A 39 10.14 0.40 10.25
N TYR A 40 9.35 1.05 9.43
CA TYR A 40 8.27 1.89 9.90
C TYR A 40 7.14 1.03 10.47
N ASP A 41 6.39 1.61 11.40
CA ASP A 41 5.30 0.88 12.08
C ASP A 41 4.11 0.65 11.14
N VAL A 42 3.87 1.59 10.24
CA VAL A 42 2.78 1.53 9.27
C VAL A 42 3.30 1.97 7.91
N VAL A 43 3.02 1.19 6.89
CA VAL A 43 3.38 1.51 5.50
C VAL A 43 2.11 1.73 4.70
N ILE A 44 1.98 2.93 4.12
CA ILE A 44 0.85 3.31 3.27
C ILE A 44 1.35 3.40 1.83
N ARG A 45 0.64 2.76 0.92
CA ARG A 45 0.94 2.84 -0.52
C ARG A 45 -0.25 3.43 -1.27
N ILE A 46 0.02 3.87 -2.48
CA ILE A 46 -0.94 4.62 -3.29
C ILE A 46 -1.26 3.82 -4.57
N ASN A 47 -2.56 3.67 -4.85
CA ASN A 47 -3.05 3.14 -6.13
C ASN A 47 -2.45 1.79 -6.55
N ASP A 48 -2.79 0.74 -5.80
CA ASP A 48 -2.45 -0.66 -6.11
C ASP A 48 -0.97 -0.93 -6.45
N ILE A 49 -0.08 -0.06 -6.01
CA ILE A 49 1.36 -0.27 -6.19
C ILE A 49 1.86 -1.23 -5.12
N MET A 50 1.65 -2.52 -5.36
CA MET A 50 2.18 -3.56 -4.50
C MET A 50 3.57 -3.96 -4.97
N PRO A 51 4.57 -4.02 -4.09
CA PRO A 51 5.90 -4.40 -4.51
C PRO A 51 5.96 -5.89 -4.87
N LEU A 52 6.61 -6.19 -5.98
CA LEU A 52 6.94 -7.57 -6.34
C LEU A 52 8.12 -8.03 -5.49
N SER A 53 8.20 -9.32 -5.20
CA SER A 53 9.25 -9.86 -4.32
C SER A 53 10.67 -9.50 -4.79
N LYS A 54 10.88 -9.46 -6.09
CA LYS A 54 12.19 -9.09 -6.66
C LYS A 54 12.55 -7.62 -6.42
N LEU A 55 11.59 -6.79 -6.02
CA LEU A 55 11.79 -5.37 -5.79
C LEU A 55 11.73 -4.98 -4.31
N PHE A 56 11.66 -5.95 -3.40
CA PHE A 56 11.55 -5.67 -1.97
C PHE A 56 12.74 -4.86 -1.43
N THR A 57 13.93 -5.03 -1.99
CA THR A 57 15.09 -4.24 -1.58
C THR A 57 14.91 -2.75 -1.86
N CYS A 58 14.14 -2.41 -2.87
CA CYS A 58 13.93 -1.02 -3.29
C CYS A 58 12.68 -0.41 -2.67
N TYR A 59 11.59 -1.17 -2.62
CA TYR A 59 10.28 -0.66 -2.25
C TYR A 59 9.78 -1.14 -0.89
N GLY A 60 10.50 -2.05 -0.24
CA GLY A 60 10.00 -2.71 0.95
C GLY A 60 9.01 -3.82 0.60
N SER A 61 8.63 -4.60 1.60
CA SER A 61 7.79 -5.77 1.42
C SER A 61 6.38 -5.60 2.01
N ARG A 62 6.23 -4.67 2.96
CA ARG A 62 4.99 -4.52 3.71
C ARG A 62 4.08 -3.47 3.12
N THR A 63 2.79 -3.69 3.29
CA THR A 63 1.76 -2.68 3.05
C THR A 63 0.67 -2.88 4.08
N ASP A 64 0.42 -1.87 4.88
CA ASP A 64 -0.63 -1.91 5.88
C ASP A 64 -1.91 -1.27 5.38
N ILE A 65 -1.78 -0.15 4.66
CA ILE A 65 -2.91 0.61 4.15
C ILE A 65 -2.67 0.94 2.68
N MET A 66 -3.70 0.75 1.88
CA MET A 66 -3.68 1.15 0.47
C MET A 66 -4.67 2.28 0.26
N PHE A 67 -4.20 3.42 -0.27
CA PHE A 67 -5.06 4.48 -0.76
C PHE A 67 -5.30 4.23 -2.24
N HIS A 68 -6.52 3.86 -2.59
CA HIS A 68 -6.85 3.47 -3.96
C HIS A 68 -7.88 4.43 -4.55
N ASN A 69 -7.62 4.84 -5.77
CA ASN A 69 -8.49 5.75 -6.50
C ASN A 69 -9.89 5.16 -6.76
N CYS A 70 -9.98 3.85 -6.97
CA CYS A 70 -11.24 3.15 -7.31
C CYS A 70 -11.91 3.68 -8.57
N GLY A 71 -11.18 4.32 -9.46
CA GLY A 71 -11.69 4.75 -10.74
C GLY A 71 -11.85 3.57 -11.70
N ASN A 72 -12.63 3.77 -12.76
CA ASN A 72 -12.94 2.70 -13.73
C ASN A 72 -11.68 2.08 -14.33
N ASP A 73 -10.68 2.88 -14.66
CA ASP A 73 -9.46 2.39 -15.28
C ASP A 73 -8.65 1.49 -14.32
N TRP A 74 -8.76 1.74 -13.03
CA TRP A 74 -8.08 0.94 -12.02
C TRP A 74 -8.84 -0.33 -11.69
N ILE A 75 -10.16 -0.26 -11.60
CA ILE A 75 -11.01 -1.40 -11.23
C ILE A 75 -10.94 -2.49 -12.29
N CYS A 76 -10.88 -2.15 -13.58
CA CYS A 76 -10.82 -3.12 -14.65
C CYS A 76 -9.61 -4.06 -14.59
N GLY A 77 -8.48 -3.59 -14.04
CA GLY A 77 -7.28 -4.40 -13.91
C GLY A 77 -7.03 -4.90 -12.49
N LEU A 78 -7.85 -4.50 -11.54
CA LEU A 78 -7.58 -4.74 -10.13
C LEU A 78 -7.60 -6.22 -9.76
N GLU A 79 -8.55 -6.96 -10.30
CA GLU A 79 -8.68 -8.39 -10.03
C GLU A 79 -7.42 -9.16 -10.41
N GLU A 80 -6.87 -8.87 -11.59
CA GLU A 80 -5.64 -9.48 -12.06
C GLU A 80 -4.45 -9.08 -11.18
N LYS A 81 -4.37 -7.82 -10.77
CA LYS A 81 -3.31 -7.34 -9.90
C LYS A 81 -3.37 -7.97 -8.51
N ILE A 82 -4.57 -8.19 -8.00
CA ILE A 82 -4.76 -8.88 -6.72
C ILE A 82 -4.25 -10.32 -6.82
N GLU A 83 -4.55 -11.02 -7.90
CA GLU A 83 -4.07 -12.38 -8.11
C GLU A 83 -2.53 -12.43 -8.19
N ASP A 84 -1.90 -11.47 -8.84
CA ASP A 84 -0.45 -11.41 -8.99
C ASP A 84 0.27 -11.17 -7.66
N SER A 85 -0.38 -10.50 -6.70
CA SER A 85 0.20 -10.15 -5.42
C SER A 85 -0.74 -10.52 -4.28
N LYS A 86 -1.30 -11.70 -4.34
CA LYS A 86 -2.39 -12.11 -3.44
C LYS A 86 -2.03 -12.01 -1.97
N GLU A 87 -0.84 -12.47 -1.57
CA GLU A 87 -0.43 -12.44 -0.18
C GLU A 87 -0.33 -11.02 0.36
N GLU A 88 0.21 -10.13 -0.45
CA GLU A 88 0.35 -8.72 -0.09
C GLU A 88 -1.01 -8.05 0.07
N TRP A 89 -1.95 -8.34 -0.83
CA TRP A 89 -3.31 -7.81 -0.73
C TRP A 89 -4.05 -8.37 0.48
N GLU A 90 -3.87 -9.64 0.78
CA GLU A 90 -4.52 -10.26 1.94
C GLU A 90 -4.00 -9.73 3.27
N SER A 91 -2.76 -9.25 3.31
CA SER A 91 -2.16 -8.70 4.52
C SER A 91 -2.59 -7.25 4.82
N LEU A 92 -3.28 -6.59 3.90
CA LEU A 92 -3.74 -5.22 4.09
C LEU A 92 -4.69 -5.11 5.28
N LYS A 93 -4.48 -4.12 6.12
CA LYS A 93 -5.38 -3.79 7.22
C LYS A 93 -6.56 -2.95 6.75
N MET A 94 -6.36 -2.16 5.70
CA MET A 94 -7.36 -1.21 5.25
C MET A 94 -7.09 -0.77 3.82
N VAL A 95 -8.16 -0.60 3.05
CA VAL A 95 -8.10 0.10 1.77
C VAL A 95 -8.95 1.36 1.91
N VAL A 96 -8.35 2.49 1.66
CA VAL A 96 -9.05 3.78 1.68
C VAL A 96 -9.35 4.17 0.25
N CYS A 97 -10.63 4.33 -0.04
CA CYS A 97 -11.11 4.76 -1.35
C CYS A 97 -11.79 6.12 -1.16
N PRO A 98 -11.07 7.23 -1.38
CA PRO A 98 -11.68 8.55 -1.24
C PRO A 98 -12.69 8.75 -2.37
N VAL A 99 -13.96 8.76 -2.01
CA VAL A 99 -15.04 9.03 -2.95
C VAL A 99 -15.30 10.52 -2.96
N ILE A 100 -15.22 11.07 -4.14
CA ILE A 100 -15.47 12.50 -4.32
C ILE A 100 -16.89 12.67 -4.86
#